data_61c0f46cfb9cfbeb8c2fce2762b61895
#
_entry.id   61c0f46cfb9cfbeb8c2fce2762b61895
#
_cell.length_a   1.000
_cell.length_b   1.000
_cell.length_c   1.000
_cell.angle_alpha   90.00
_cell.angle_beta   90.00
_cell.angle_gamma   90.00
#
_symmetry.space_group_name_H-M   'P 1'
#
loop_
_entity.id
_entity.type
_entity.pdbx_description
1 polymer ?
#
loop_
_entity_poly.entity_id
_entity_poly.type
_entity_poly.pdbx_seq_one_letter_code
_entity_poly.pdbx_strand_id
1 'polypeptide(L)'
;MKALVKTEPGYNKMELLEIEKPVPKDREVLVKVIYTGICGTDIHGFKGEYDRLKTPLVLGHEFSGVVEAIGKNVTKVQKGSFVTSETTFDTCGECESCQNKEYNL
;
A
#
# COMPACT_ATOMS: atom_id res chain seq x y z
N MET A 1 -9.23 -7.92 -10.47
CA MET A 1 -8.15 -7.06 -11.04
C MET A 1 -6.82 -7.79 -10.97
N LYS A 2 -5.90 -7.48 -11.89
CA LYS A 2 -4.55 -8.07 -11.87
C LYS A 2 -3.68 -7.42 -10.79
N ALA A 3 -2.95 -8.23 -10.03
CA ALA A 3 -1.98 -7.78 -9.05
C ALA A 3 -0.72 -8.65 -9.09
N LEU A 4 0.44 -8.01 -8.86
CA LEU A 4 1.69 -8.71 -8.66
C LEU A 4 1.82 -9.08 -7.18
N VAL A 5 1.77 -10.37 -6.89
CA VAL A 5 1.67 -10.89 -5.52
C VAL A 5 2.93 -11.66 -5.15
N LYS A 6 3.52 -11.33 -4.00
CA LYS A 6 4.51 -12.18 -3.33
C LYS A 6 3.74 -13.30 -2.64
N THR A 7 3.80 -14.51 -3.18
CA THR A 7 2.95 -15.64 -2.74
C THR A 7 3.52 -16.38 -1.53
N GLU A 8 4.85 -16.44 -1.43
CA GLU A 8 5.60 -17.15 -0.39
C GLU A 8 6.89 -16.40 -0.02
N PRO A 9 7.48 -16.66 1.14
CA PRO A 9 8.84 -16.21 1.45
C PRO A 9 9.89 -16.80 0.49
N GLY A 10 11.06 -16.17 0.43
CA GLY A 10 12.19 -16.65 -0.37
C GLY A 10 12.36 -15.94 -1.70
N TYR A 11 13.34 -16.38 -2.48
CA TYR A 11 13.73 -15.77 -3.75
C TYR A 11 12.64 -15.93 -4.80
N ASN A 12 12.39 -14.86 -5.55
CA ASN A 12 11.32 -14.78 -6.54
C ASN A 12 9.94 -14.94 -5.87
N LYS A 13 9.23 -16.01 -6.09
CA LYS A 13 7.89 -16.26 -5.52
C LYS A 13 6.90 -15.11 -5.80
N MET A 14 7.01 -14.53 -6.97
CA MET A 14 6.14 -13.46 -7.46
C MET A 14 5.25 -14.01 -8.57
N GLU A 15 3.95 -13.76 -8.46
CA GLU A 15 2.97 -14.20 -9.43
C GLU A 15 2.01 -13.08 -9.80
N LEU A 16 1.64 -12.99 -11.07
CA LEU A 16 0.58 -12.10 -11.52
C LEU A 16 -0.76 -12.80 -11.37
N LEU A 17 -1.54 -12.42 -10.39
CA LEU A 17 -2.80 -13.06 -10.03
C LEU A 17 -3.99 -12.14 -10.28
N GLU A 18 -5.15 -12.75 -10.54
CA GLU A 18 -6.44 -12.07 -10.43
C GLU A 18 -6.87 -12.04 -8.96
N ILE A 19 -7.09 -10.85 -8.42
CA ILE A 19 -7.58 -10.64 -7.06
C ILE A 19 -8.87 -9.82 -7.08
N GLU A 20 -9.64 -9.89 -6.00
CA GLU A 20 -10.78 -9.01 -5.82
C GLU A 20 -10.32 -7.55 -5.71
N LYS A 21 -11.09 -6.66 -6.29
CA LYS A 21 -10.87 -5.22 -6.13
C LYS A 21 -11.15 -4.84 -4.67
N PRO A 22 -10.19 -4.23 -3.96
CA PRO A 22 -10.39 -3.88 -2.57
C PRO A 22 -11.49 -2.83 -2.40
N VAL A 23 -12.14 -2.88 -1.25
CA VAL A 23 -13.12 -1.87 -0.83
C VAL A 23 -12.51 -1.06 0.31
N PRO A 24 -12.46 0.27 0.20
CA PRO A 24 -11.85 1.09 1.25
C PRO A 24 -12.69 1.04 2.52
N LYS A 25 -12.02 0.90 3.67
CA LYS A 25 -12.63 1.05 4.99
C LYS A 25 -12.93 2.52 5.28
N ASP A 26 -13.50 2.79 6.44
CA ASP A 26 -13.98 4.12 6.82
C ASP A 26 -12.96 5.26 6.67
N ARG A 27 -11.68 5.00 6.91
CA ARG A 27 -10.58 5.98 6.84
C ARG A 27 -9.64 5.75 5.66
N GLU A 28 -9.99 4.84 4.78
CA GLU A 28 -9.16 4.46 3.65
C GLU A 28 -9.67 5.08 2.34
N VAL A 29 -8.77 5.14 1.38
CA VAL A 29 -9.01 5.65 0.03
C VAL A 29 -8.64 4.56 -0.97
N LEU A 30 -9.52 4.30 -1.91
CA LEU A 30 -9.22 3.46 -3.07
C LEU A 30 -8.67 4.33 -4.19
N VAL A 31 -7.46 4.05 -4.60
CA VAL A 31 -6.76 4.77 -5.67
C VAL A 31 -6.68 3.91 -6.93
N LYS A 32 -7.19 4.45 -8.04
CA LYS A 32 -6.88 3.89 -9.36
C LYS A 32 -5.46 4.31 -9.73
N VAL A 33 -4.52 3.38 -9.64
CA VAL A 33 -3.11 3.60 -9.89
C VAL A 33 -2.88 3.91 -11.38
N ILE A 34 -2.14 4.99 -11.66
CA ILE A 34 -1.71 5.38 -13.01
C ILE A 34 -0.24 5.06 -13.21
N TYR A 35 0.60 5.40 -12.23
CA TYR A 35 2.02 5.11 -12.23
C TYR A 35 2.43 4.45 -10.92
N THR A 36 3.37 3.51 -11.00
CA THR A 36 3.99 2.89 -9.84
C THR A 36 5.50 2.84 -10.03
N GLY A 37 6.24 3.08 -8.95
CA GLY A 37 7.68 2.92 -8.87
C GLY A 37 8.06 1.56 -8.27
N ILE A 38 9.30 1.17 -8.48
CA ILE A 38 9.92 0.00 -7.84
C ILE A 38 11.02 0.51 -6.92
N CYS A 39 10.82 0.35 -5.63
CA CYS A 39 11.79 0.73 -4.60
C CYS A 39 12.82 -0.39 -4.36
N GLY A 40 13.93 -0.04 -3.74
CA GLY A 40 14.91 -1.04 -3.26
C GLY A 40 14.31 -2.08 -2.32
N THR A 41 13.31 -1.70 -1.51
CA THR A 41 12.58 -2.63 -0.63
C THR A 41 11.79 -3.68 -1.40
N ASP A 42 11.25 -3.35 -2.57
CA ASP A 42 10.55 -4.32 -3.43
C ASP A 42 11.54 -5.35 -3.99
N ILE A 43 12.76 -4.88 -4.36
CA ILE A 43 13.84 -5.74 -4.82
C ILE A 43 14.31 -6.69 -3.70
N HIS A 44 14.47 -6.20 -2.47
CA HIS A 44 14.80 -7.03 -1.31
C HIS A 44 13.69 -8.04 -1.00
N GLY A 45 12.42 -7.61 -1.12
CA GLY A 45 11.28 -8.51 -1.02
C GLY A 45 11.29 -9.62 -2.08
N PHE A 46 11.61 -9.27 -3.33
CA PHE A 46 11.78 -10.22 -4.43
C PHE A 46 12.90 -11.23 -4.15
N LYS A 47 14.04 -10.77 -3.65
CA LYS A 47 15.19 -11.62 -3.31
C LYS A 47 14.96 -12.52 -2.10
N GLY A 48 13.91 -12.27 -1.32
CA GLY A 48 13.64 -13.02 -0.09
C GLY A 48 14.50 -12.59 1.10
N GLU A 49 15.06 -11.40 1.05
CA GLU A 49 15.93 -10.84 2.10
C GLU A 49 15.12 -10.18 3.25
N TYR A 50 13.79 -10.16 3.13
CA TYR A 50 12.88 -9.55 4.09
C TYR A 50 12.08 -10.62 4.85
N ASP A 51 12.61 -11.14 5.93
CA ASP A 51 12.00 -12.22 6.74
C ASP A 51 10.68 -11.81 7.42
N ARG A 52 10.40 -10.51 7.48
CA ARG A 52 9.19 -9.97 8.15
C ARG A 52 7.98 -9.81 7.22
N LEU A 53 8.13 -10.06 5.92
CA LEU A 53 7.00 -9.97 5.00
C LEU A 53 6.01 -11.10 5.28
N LYS A 54 4.81 -10.73 5.65
CA LYS A 54 3.69 -11.68 5.78
C LYS A 54 3.08 -11.92 4.40
N THR A 55 3.32 -13.09 3.86
CA THR A 55 2.76 -13.50 2.57
C THR A 55 1.46 -14.30 2.74
N PRO A 56 0.55 -14.27 1.75
CA PRO A 56 0.65 -13.57 0.47
C PRO A 56 0.48 -12.05 0.61
N LEU A 57 1.22 -11.27 -0.19
CA LEU A 57 1.20 -9.81 -0.13
C LEU A 57 1.35 -9.19 -1.52
N VAL A 58 0.52 -8.21 -1.84
CA VAL A 58 0.73 -7.33 -2.99
C VAL A 58 1.81 -6.32 -2.61
N LEU A 59 2.94 -6.36 -3.31
CA LEU A 59 4.05 -5.42 -3.10
C LEU A 59 3.79 -4.09 -3.83
N GLY A 60 4.48 -3.05 -3.38
CA GLY A 60 4.47 -1.72 -3.96
C GLY A 60 3.93 -0.68 -2.99
N HIS A 61 4.67 0.41 -2.84
CA HIS A 61 4.34 1.51 -1.93
C HIS A 61 4.68 2.89 -2.54
N GLU A 62 5.18 2.89 -3.76
CA GLU A 62 5.45 4.10 -4.54
C GLU A 62 4.48 4.16 -5.71
N PHE A 63 3.43 4.94 -5.60
CA PHE A 63 2.42 5.06 -6.67
C PHE A 63 1.78 6.43 -6.70
N SER A 64 1.22 6.76 -7.85
CA SER A 64 0.33 7.90 -8.02
C SER A 64 -0.91 7.49 -8.82
N GLY A 65 -2.00 8.19 -8.59
CA GLY A 65 -3.24 7.85 -9.25
C GLY A 65 -4.37 8.80 -8.94
N VAL A 66 -5.57 8.37 -9.27
CA VAL A 66 -6.81 9.11 -9.06
C VAL A 66 -7.65 8.39 -8.01
N VAL A 67 -8.19 9.15 -7.07
CA VAL A 67 -9.12 8.63 -6.07
C VAL A 67 -10.38 8.12 -6.75
N GLU A 68 -10.67 6.84 -6.61
CA GLU A 68 -11.83 6.15 -7.20
C GLU A 68 -12.98 6.03 -6.20
N ALA A 69 -12.65 5.79 -4.93
CA ALA A 69 -13.63 5.72 -3.84
C ALA A 69 -12.98 6.17 -2.53
N ILE A 70 -13.80 6.63 -1.61
CA ILE A 70 -13.36 7.07 -0.27
C ILE A 70 -14.22 6.40 0.81
N GLY A 71 -13.60 6.13 1.95
CA GLY A 71 -14.32 5.72 3.16
C GLY A 71 -15.12 6.90 3.76
N LYS A 72 -16.12 6.57 4.55
CA LYS A 72 -17.09 7.56 5.11
C LYS A 72 -16.46 8.66 5.96
N ASN A 73 -15.28 8.40 6.57
CA ASN A 73 -14.58 9.32 7.46
C ASN A 73 -13.39 10.03 6.78
N VAL A 74 -13.23 9.88 5.48
CA VAL A 74 -12.20 10.57 4.70
C VAL A 74 -12.66 11.99 4.37
N THR A 75 -11.85 12.98 4.74
CA THR A 75 -12.18 14.41 4.58
C THR A 75 -11.13 15.20 3.78
N LYS A 76 -9.89 14.69 3.69
CA LYS A 76 -8.76 15.41 3.06
C LYS A 76 -8.74 15.36 1.53
N VAL A 77 -9.37 14.36 0.97
CA VAL A 77 -9.42 14.13 -0.48
C VAL A 77 -10.83 13.74 -0.89
N GLN A 78 -11.12 13.85 -2.17
CA GLN A 78 -12.41 13.47 -2.73
C GLN A 78 -12.22 12.59 -3.98
N LYS A 79 -13.29 11.93 -4.41
CA LYS A 79 -13.29 11.18 -5.66
C LYS A 79 -12.87 12.08 -6.83
N GLY A 80 -11.93 11.61 -7.65
CA GLY A 80 -11.35 12.36 -8.76
C GLY A 80 -10.08 13.14 -8.42
N SER A 81 -9.71 13.25 -7.13
CA SER A 81 -8.43 13.88 -6.73
C SER A 81 -7.24 13.10 -7.26
N PHE A 82 -6.22 13.80 -7.75
CA PHE A 82 -4.91 13.21 -8.01
C PHE A 82 -4.13 13.10 -6.71
N VAL A 83 -3.56 11.93 -6.45
CA VAL A 83 -2.87 11.63 -5.19
C VAL A 83 -1.61 10.80 -5.42
N THR A 84 -0.68 10.93 -4.49
CA THR A 84 0.41 9.99 -4.26
C THR A 84 0.38 9.57 -2.79
N SER A 85 0.97 8.42 -2.48
CA SER A 85 1.02 7.92 -1.11
C SER A 85 2.35 8.25 -0.45
N GLU A 86 2.30 8.52 0.84
CA GLU A 86 3.46 8.39 1.71
C GLU A 86 3.73 6.91 2.01
N THR A 87 4.95 6.60 2.47
CA THR A 87 5.35 5.23 2.80
C THR A 87 4.68 4.69 4.07
N THR A 88 4.20 5.59 4.94
CA THR A 88 3.46 5.20 6.14
C THR A 88 1.99 4.97 5.81
N PHE A 89 1.58 3.71 5.84
CA PHE A 89 0.23 3.31 5.44
C PHE A 89 -0.82 3.57 6.51
N ASP A 90 -0.53 3.22 7.75
CA ASP A 90 -1.49 3.32 8.84
C ASP A 90 -0.82 3.82 10.12
N THR A 91 -1.54 4.65 10.85
CA THR A 91 -1.13 5.18 12.14
C THR A 91 -2.25 4.96 13.16
N CYS A 92 -1.91 4.44 14.34
CA CYS A 92 -2.93 4.17 15.36
C CYS A 92 -3.54 5.44 15.96
N GLY A 93 -2.84 6.57 15.90
CA GLY A 93 -3.27 7.84 16.47
C GLY A 93 -3.10 7.96 17.99
N GLU A 94 -2.75 6.88 18.68
CA GLU A 94 -2.75 6.80 20.14
C GLU A 94 -1.37 6.63 20.78
N CYS A 95 -0.42 5.99 20.08
CA CYS A 95 0.94 5.79 20.60
C CYS A 95 1.71 7.11 20.68
N GLU A 96 2.82 7.13 21.42
CA GLU A 96 3.65 8.30 21.64
C GLU A 96 4.14 8.92 20.32
N SER A 97 4.62 8.11 19.37
CA SER A 97 5.05 8.59 18.05
C SER A 97 3.91 9.26 17.28
N CYS A 98 2.69 8.72 17.34
CA CYS A 98 1.52 9.36 16.71
C CYS A 98 1.14 10.67 17.37
N GLN A 99 1.19 10.75 18.71
CA GLN A 99 0.92 11.97 19.46
C GLN A 99 1.94 13.07 19.15
N ASN A 100 3.20 12.68 18.96
CA ASN A 100 4.29 13.58 18.56
C ASN A 100 4.32 13.86 17.06
N LYS A 101 3.44 13.26 16.26
CA LYS A 101 3.42 13.35 14.78
C LYS A 101 4.67 12.78 14.10
N GLU A 102 5.32 11.84 14.73
CA GLU A 102 6.50 11.13 14.24
C GLU A 102 6.07 9.83 13.54
N TYR A 103 5.34 9.97 12.43
CA TYR A 103 4.65 8.86 11.77
C TYR A 103 5.55 7.87 11.03
N ASN A 104 6.83 8.15 10.94
CA ASN A 104 7.84 7.31 10.28
C ASN A 104 8.70 6.48 11.26
N LEU A 105 8.35 6.46 12.55
CA LEU A 105 9.05 5.72 13.59
C LEU A 105 8.27 4.47 14.05
#